data_7a62905a4b9393b03f154ecd9c0b233c
#
_entry.id   7a62905a4b9393b03f154ecd9c0b233c
#
_cell.length_a   1.000
_cell.length_b   1.000
_cell.length_c   1.000
_cell.angle_alpha   90.00
_cell.angle_beta   90.00
_cell.angle_gamma   90.00
#
_symmetry.space_group_name_H-M   'P 1'
#
loop_
_entity.id
_entity.type
_entity.pdbx_description
1 polymer ?
#
loop_
_entity_poly.entity_id
_entity_poly.type
_entity_poly.pdbx_seq_one_letter_code
_entity_poly.pdbx_strand_id
1 'polypeptide(L)'
;MAFAYSSFTLPNGMDSELEQFIQKHGTIILLAPKTVFCKIGEKIGGVYYIAEGRTSHYIIGQNGGEKLLYTLSKGWFFGEAVNFLNEPSTVISKADLPTTLYRLDHDTFLRLTDESPLFRNAVLMESAKKTLIMRHEIEILPLTPIGIA
;
A
#
# COMPACT_ATOMS: atom_id res chain seq x y z
N MET A 1 -0.51 -14.19 17.62
CA MET A 1 0.11 -12.87 17.70
C MET A 1 -0.72 -11.88 16.91
N ALA A 2 -1.10 -10.81 17.53
CA ALA A 2 -1.83 -9.76 16.85
C ALA A 2 -0.87 -8.91 16.03
N PHE A 3 -1.21 -8.67 14.78
CA PHE A 3 -0.46 -7.76 13.93
C PHE A 3 -1.27 -6.48 13.74
N ALA A 4 -0.78 -5.37 14.28
CA ALA A 4 -1.48 -4.09 14.26
C ALA A 4 -1.02 -3.28 13.05
N TYR A 5 -1.78 -3.31 11.97
CA TYR A 5 -1.43 -2.62 10.72
C TYR A 5 -1.39 -1.11 10.89
N SER A 6 -2.34 -0.58 11.66
CA SER A 6 -2.46 0.86 11.88
C SER A 6 -1.37 1.43 12.78
N SER A 7 -0.63 0.60 13.47
CA SER A 7 0.43 1.04 14.37
C SER A 7 1.82 1.03 13.73
N PHE A 8 1.88 0.79 12.41
CA PHE A 8 3.16 0.85 11.72
C PHE A 8 3.69 2.28 11.72
N THR A 9 4.90 2.45 12.22
CA THR A 9 5.63 3.71 12.16
C THR A 9 7.08 3.43 11.81
N LEU A 10 7.68 4.33 11.03
CA LEU A 10 9.12 4.33 10.82
C LEU A 10 9.81 4.90 12.06
N PRO A 11 11.11 4.64 12.26
CA PRO A 11 11.85 5.29 13.34
C PRO A 11 11.73 6.82 13.26
N ASN A 12 11.57 7.49 14.40
CA ASN A 12 11.24 8.91 14.46
C ASN A 12 12.08 9.82 13.55
N GLY A 13 13.38 9.65 13.54
CA GLY A 13 14.25 10.47 12.71
C GLY A 13 14.05 10.24 11.21
N MET A 14 13.67 9.02 10.84
CA MET A 14 13.43 8.66 9.44
C MET A 14 12.07 9.13 8.94
N ASP A 15 11.03 9.13 9.79
CA ASP A 15 9.69 9.53 9.39
C ASP A 15 9.67 10.95 8.83
N SER A 16 10.23 11.90 9.56
CA SER A 16 10.26 13.29 9.14
C SER A 16 11.08 13.49 7.88
N GLU A 17 12.26 12.88 7.82
CA GLU A 17 13.16 12.98 6.68
C GLU A 17 12.55 12.34 5.43
N LEU A 18 11.97 11.15 5.60
CA LEU A 18 11.32 10.45 4.51
C LEU A 18 10.12 11.23 3.97
N GLU A 19 9.27 11.77 4.86
CA GLU A 19 8.10 12.53 4.45
C GLU A 19 8.49 13.79 3.68
N GLN A 20 9.50 14.52 4.15
CA GLN A 20 10.01 15.70 3.45
C GLN A 20 10.55 15.33 2.06
N PHE A 21 11.25 14.21 1.97
CA PHE A 21 11.78 13.70 0.72
C PHE A 21 10.64 13.36 -0.27
N ILE A 22 9.60 12.70 0.20
CA ILE A 22 8.44 12.35 -0.62
C ILE A 22 7.68 13.60 -1.06
N GLN A 23 7.48 14.56 -0.16
CA GLN A 23 6.82 15.81 -0.49
C GLN A 23 7.56 16.58 -1.59
N LYS A 24 8.87 16.55 -1.54
CA LYS A 24 9.71 17.22 -2.54
C LYS A 24 9.54 16.65 -3.94
N HIS A 25 9.33 15.35 -4.06
CA HIS A 25 9.28 14.66 -5.34
C HIS A 25 7.88 14.26 -5.80
N GLY A 26 6.90 14.36 -4.93
CA GLY A 26 5.55 13.91 -5.19
C GLY A 26 4.58 15.03 -5.47
N THR A 27 3.40 14.63 -5.95
CA THR A 27 2.27 15.54 -6.17
C THR A 27 1.21 15.25 -5.11
N ILE A 28 0.72 16.30 -4.46
CA ILE A 28 -0.31 16.15 -3.44
C ILE A 28 -1.66 15.83 -4.07
N ILE A 29 -2.38 14.90 -3.45
CA ILE A 29 -3.74 14.50 -3.84
C ILE A 29 -4.59 14.48 -2.59
N LEU A 30 -5.73 15.19 -2.65
CA LEU A 30 -6.69 15.24 -1.56
C LEU A 30 -7.91 14.42 -1.93
N LEU A 31 -8.28 13.46 -1.08
CA LEU A 31 -9.41 12.57 -1.31
C LEU A 31 -10.48 12.80 -0.25
N ALA A 32 -11.72 12.98 -0.71
CA ALA A 32 -12.88 12.97 0.18
C ALA A 32 -13.16 11.55 0.67
N PRO A 33 -13.84 11.39 1.84
CA PRO A 33 -14.26 10.08 2.32
C PRO A 33 -15.06 9.32 1.26
N LYS A 34 -14.89 8.01 1.21
CA LYS A 34 -15.57 7.07 0.29
C LYS A 34 -15.12 7.18 -1.17
N THR A 35 -14.13 7.99 -1.48
CA THR A 35 -13.59 8.07 -2.83
C THR A 35 -12.84 6.79 -3.17
N VAL A 36 -13.26 6.13 -4.25
CA VAL A 36 -12.53 5.01 -4.84
C VAL A 36 -11.49 5.58 -5.78
N PHE A 37 -10.22 5.38 -5.48
CA PHE A 37 -9.13 5.98 -6.26
C PHE A 37 -8.30 4.95 -7.04
N CYS A 38 -8.61 3.67 -6.90
CA CYS A 38 -7.99 2.61 -7.68
C CYS A 38 -8.94 1.45 -7.83
N LYS A 39 -9.01 0.86 -9.02
CA LYS A 39 -9.88 -0.28 -9.33
C LYS A 39 -9.07 -1.44 -9.88
N ILE A 40 -9.59 -2.66 -9.72
CA ILE A 40 -8.96 -3.87 -10.26
C ILE A 40 -8.84 -3.75 -11.78
N GLY A 41 -7.66 -4.10 -12.30
CA GLY A 41 -7.38 -4.04 -13.74
C GLY A 41 -6.93 -2.68 -14.22
N GLU A 42 -7.00 -1.65 -13.39
CA GLU A 42 -6.56 -0.30 -13.72
C GLU A 42 -5.05 -0.20 -13.55
N LYS A 43 -4.39 0.37 -14.54
CA LYS A 43 -2.95 0.62 -14.46
C LYS A 43 -2.73 1.92 -13.69
N ILE A 44 -2.23 1.80 -12.46
CA ILE A 44 -1.92 2.98 -11.66
C ILE A 44 -0.54 3.49 -12.05
N GLY A 45 -0.48 4.73 -12.53
CA GLY A 45 0.76 5.31 -13.06
C GLY A 45 1.69 5.87 -11.98
N GLY A 46 1.67 5.33 -10.78
CA GLY A 46 2.53 5.81 -9.71
C GLY A 46 2.31 5.11 -8.39
N VAL A 47 3.08 5.52 -7.41
CA VAL A 47 3.03 5.01 -6.03
C VAL A 47 2.52 6.12 -5.13
N TYR A 48 1.65 5.79 -4.21
CA TYR A 48 1.04 6.72 -3.28
C TYR A 48 1.62 6.54 -1.89
N TYR A 49 1.87 7.66 -1.23
CA TYR A 49 2.26 7.71 0.19
C TYR A 49 1.14 8.38 0.98
N ILE A 50 0.72 7.78 2.07
CA ILE A 50 -0.36 8.32 2.89
C ILE A 50 0.22 9.28 3.92
N ALA A 51 -0.02 10.57 3.72
CA ALA A 51 0.42 11.61 4.65
C ALA A 51 -0.56 11.81 5.79
N GLU A 52 -1.85 11.66 5.52
CA GLU A 52 -2.94 11.75 6.51
C GLU A 52 -4.13 10.93 6.05
N GLY A 53 -4.91 10.44 6.99
CA GLY A 53 -6.15 9.74 6.72
C GLY A 53 -6.00 8.22 6.78
N ARG A 54 -6.88 7.55 6.06
CA ARG A 54 -6.93 6.08 6.04
C ARG A 54 -7.52 5.59 4.73
N THR A 55 -6.92 4.53 4.19
CA THR A 55 -7.39 3.88 2.97
C THR A 55 -7.64 2.41 3.24
N SER A 56 -8.68 1.86 2.63
CA SER A 56 -9.01 0.43 2.68
C SER A 56 -8.85 -0.18 1.31
N HIS A 57 -8.31 -1.39 1.28
CA HIS A 57 -7.96 -2.10 0.05
C HIS A 57 -8.64 -3.45 0.04
N TYR A 58 -9.40 -3.72 -1.03
CA TYR A 58 -10.26 -4.89 -1.15
C TYR A 58 -9.88 -5.74 -2.34
N ILE A 59 -10.06 -7.04 -2.21
CA ILE A 59 -10.00 -7.99 -3.33
C ILE A 59 -11.39 -8.54 -3.59
N ILE A 60 -11.59 -9.09 -4.78
CA ILE A 60 -12.84 -9.76 -5.13
C ILE A 60 -12.67 -11.26 -4.90
N GLY A 61 -13.56 -11.83 -4.11
CA GLY A 61 -13.59 -13.27 -3.87
C GLY A 61 -14.18 -14.04 -5.05
N GLN A 62 -14.04 -15.36 -5.02
CA GLN A 62 -14.54 -16.25 -6.09
C GLN A 62 -16.06 -16.14 -6.28
N ASN A 63 -16.79 -15.80 -5.21
CA ASN A 63 -18.24 -15.66 -5.26
C ASN A 63 -18.69 -14.24 -5.65
N GLY A 64 -17.74 -13.37 -6.05
CA GLY A 64 -18.04 -11.99 -6.42
C GLY A 64 -18.11 -11.01 -5.26
N GLY A 65 -18.00 -11.48 -4.01
CA GLY A 65 -17.99 -10.62 -2.85
C GLY A 65 -16.65 -9.93 -2.63
N GLU A 66 -16.68 -8.74 -2.05
CA GLU A 66 -15.47 -8.01 -1.68
C GLU A 66 -14.92 -8.52 -0.35
N LYS A 67 -13.60 -8.65 -0.28
CA LYS A 67 -12.91 -8.97 0.96
C LYS A 67 -11.90 -7.88 1.26
N LEU A 68 -11.95 -7.34 2.49
CA LEU A 68 -10.95 -6.39 2.96
C LEU A 68 -9.62 -7.10 3.11
N LEU A 69 -8.61 -6.62 2.41
CA LEU A 69 -7.26 -7.17 2.48
C LEU A 69 -6.47 -6.51 3.61
N TYR A 70 -6.43 -5.20 3.62
CA TYR A 70 -5.82 -4.40 4.70
C TYR A 70 -6.30 -2.96 4.62
N THR A 71 -6.05 -2.26 5.73
CA THR A 71 -6.27 -0.83 5.87
C THR A 71 -4.92 -0.16 6.12
N LEU A 72 -4.67 0.93 5.42
CA LEU A 72 -3.41 1.67 5.53
C LEU A 72 -3.68 3.06 6.08
N SER A 73 -2.78 3.54 6.92
CA SER A 73 -2.82 4.87 7.52
C SER A 73 -1.52 5.62 7.25
N LYS A 74 -1.32 6.74 7.94
CA LYS A 74 -0.14 7.59 7.76
C LYS A 74 1.16 6.79 7.77
N GLY A 75 2.02 7.06 6.83
CA GLY A 75 3.35 6.46 6.72
C GLY A 75 3.44 5.25 5.80
N TRP A 76 2.31 4.75 5.30
CA TRP A 76 2.30 3.62 4.39
C TRP A 76 2.33 4.05 2.94
N PHE A 77 3.00 3.25 2.12
CA PHE A 77 2.92 3.35 0.67
C PHE A 77 1.83 2.43 0.12
N PHE A 78 1.35 2.77 -1.07
CA PHE A 78 0.43 1.93 -1.82
C PHE A 78 0.83 1.89 -3.30
N GLY A 79 0.78 0.71 -3.90
CA GLY A 79 1.01 0.53 -5.33
C GLY A 79 2.45 0.20 -5.71
N GLU A 80 3.35 0.00 -4.75
CA GLU A 80 4.76 -0.28 -5.02
C GLU A 80 4.96 -1.60 -5.77
N ALA A 81 4.24 -2.65 -5.39
CA ALA A 81 4.42 -3.96 -6.04
C ALA A 81 4.03 -3.94 -7.50
N VAL A 82 2.86 -3.38 -7.83
CA VAL A 82 2.39 -3.32 -9.22
C VAL A 82 3.23 -2.36 -10.07
N ASN A 83 3.83 -1.34 -9.46
CA ASN A 83 4.75 -0.47 -10.18
C ASN A 83 6.08 -1.16 -10.49
N PHE A 84 6.64 -1.90 -9.53
CA PHE A 84 7.86 -2.69 -9.79
C PHE A 84 7.66 -3.73 -10.88
N LEU A 85 6.51 -4.39 -10.86
CA LEU A 85 6.21 -5.47 -11.80
C LEU A 85 5.56 -4.98 -13.10
N ASN A 86 5.24 -3.69 -13.18
CA ASN A 86 4.54 -3.09 -14.31
C ASN A 86 3.23 -3.82 -14.64
N GLU A 87 2.46 -4.10 -13.59
CA GLU A 87 1.19 -4.82 -13.67
C GLU A 87 0.02 -3.92 -13.30
N PRO A 88 -1.20 -4.23 -13.74
CA PRO A 88 -2.39 -3.50 -13.29
C PRO A 88 -2.73 -3.82 -11.84
N SER A 89 -3.55 -2.97 -11.22
CA SER A 89 -3.98 -3.16 -9.84
C SER A 89 -4.79 -4.44 -9.68
N THR A 90 -4.53 -5.12 -8.57
CA THR A 90 -5.29 -6.32 -8.16
C THR A 90 -6.27 -6.00 -7.03
N VAL A 91 -6.36 -4.75 -6.61
CA VAL A 91 -7.20 -4.32 -5.49
C VAL A 91 -8.08 -3.13 -5.86
N ILE A 92 -9.17 -2.97 -5.11
CA ILE A 92 -9.98 -1.76 -5.09
C ILE A 92 -9.52 -0.95 -3.90
N SER A 93 -9.18 0.32 -4.10
CA SER A 93 -8.69 1.18 -3.03
C SER A 93 -9.63 2.35 -2.82
N LYS A 94 -9.99 2.57 -1.56
CA LYS A 94 -10.97 3.58 -1.17
C LYS A 94 -10.47 4.37 0.04
N ALA A 95 -10.68 5.69 0.03
CA ALA A 95 -10.45 6.52 1.20
C ALA A 95 -11.60 6.34 2.18
N ASP A 96 -11.29 6.03 3.45
CA ASP A 96 -12.29 5.90 4.50
C ASP A 96 -12.58 7.24 5.19
N LEU A 97 -11.59 8.10 5.22
CA LEU A 97 -11.58 9.42 5.86
C LEU A 97 -11.09 10.44 4.84
N PRO A 98 -11.20 11.76 5.13
CA PRO A 98 -10.44 12.74 4.35
C PRO A 98 -8.98 12.33 4.36
N THR A 99 -8.40 12.13 3.19
CA THR A 99 -7.08 11.52 3.05
C THR A 99 -6.20 12.39 2.18
N THR A 100 -4.96 12.60 2.62
CA THR A 100 -3.94 13.30 1.88
C THR A 100 -2.89 12.29 1.43
N LEU A 101 -2.69 12.22 0.11
CA LEU A 101 -1.70 11.35 -0.50
C LEU A 101 -0.63 12.19 -1.19
N TYR A 102 0.57 11.67 -1.26
CA TYR A 102 1.60 12.15 -2.21
C TYR A 102 1.80 11.07 -3.26
N ARG A 103 1.64 11.44 -4.52
CA ARG A 103 1.83 10.53 -5.65
C ARG A 103 3.21 10.75 -6.24
N LEU A 104 3.96 9.66 -6.36
CA LEU A 104 5.20 9.60 -7.13
C LEU A 104 4.88 8.89 -8.43
N ASP A 105 5.11 9.53 -9.58
CA ASP A 105 4.86 8.82 -10.84
C ASP A 105 5.80 7.62 -10.98
N HIS A 106 5.48 6.73 -11.91
CA HIS A 106 6.21 5.47 -12.09
C HIS A 106 7.72 5.67 -12.28
N ASP A 107 8.10 6.57 -13.16
CA ASP A 107 9.52 6.80 -13.45
C ASP A 107 10.25 7.43 -12.26
N THR A 108 9.62 8.38 -11.58
CA THR A 108 10.16 8.98 -10.38
C THR A 108 10.33 7.94 -9.28
N PHE A 109 9.34 7.08 -9.09
CA PHE A 109 9.41 6.00 -8.10
C PHE A 109 10.60 5.07 -8.36
N LEU A 110 10.77 4.62 -9.59
CA LEU A 110 11.87 3.74 -9.95
C LEU A 110 13.23 4.43 -9.76
N ARG A 111 13.33 5.69 -10.17
CA ARG A 111 14.56 6.47 -10.03
C ARG A 111 14.92 6.67 -8.56
N LEU A 112 13.96 7.05 -7.71
CA LEU A 112 14.20 7.27 -6.28
C LEU A 112 14.57 5.97 -5.58
N THR A 113 13.95 4.87 -5.97
CA THR A 113 14.30 3.55 -5.43
C THR A 113 15.74 3.18 -5.75
N ASP A 114 16.21 3.54 -6.93
CA ASP A 114 17.59 3.29 -7.35
C ASP A 114 18.58 4.22 -6.64
N GLU A 115 18.25 5.50 -6.53
CA GLU A 115 19.20 6.53 -6.09
C GLU A 115 19.20 6.78 -4.57
N SER A 116 18.11 6.50 -3.86
CA SER A 116 17.99 6.85 -2.44
C SER A 116 17.90 5.60 -1.56
N PRO A 117 18.95 5.31 -0.77
CA PRO A 117 18.88 4.23 0.22
C PRO A 117 17.78 4.43 1.25
N LEU A 118 17.54 5.66 1.69
CA LEU A 118 16.47 5.98 2.63
C LEU A 118 15.11 5.57 2.07
N PHE A 119 14.80 5.98 0.86
CA PHE A 119 13.54 5.68 0.20
C PHE A 119 13.41 4.17 -0.09
N ARG A 120 14.45 3.58 -0.68
CA ARG A 120 14.47 2.15 -1.00
C ARG A 120 14.25 1.28 0.24
N ASN A 121 14.92 1.58 1.34
CA ASN A 121 14.78 0.81 2.57
C ASN A 121 13.37 0.93 3.14
N ALA A 122 12.76 2.11 3.08
CA ALA A 122 11.39 2.30 3.54
C ALA A 122 10.41 1.46 2.70
N VAL A 123 10.55 1.47 1.39
CA VAL A 123 9.69 0.69 0.49
C VAL A 123 9.86 -0.82 0.74
N LEU A 124 11.10 -1.29 0.88
CA LEU A 124 11.37 -2.70 1.17
C LEU A 124 10.79 -3.13 2.50
N MET A 125 10.94 -2.30 3.54
CA MET A 125 10.40 -2.59 4.87
C MET A 125 8.88 -2.72 4.83
N GLU A 126 8.20 -1.81 4.15
CA GLU A 126 6.75 -1.86 4.04
C GLU A 126 6.27 -3.05 3.24
N SER A 127 6.94 -3.36 2.14
CA SER A 127 6.60 -4.53 1.33
C SER A 127 6.75 -5.82 2.15
N ALA A 128 7.79 -5.91 2.97
CA ALA A 128 7.99 -7.05 3.86
C ALA A 128 6.86 -7.16 4.89
N LYS A 129 6.44 -6.05 5.48
CA LYS A 129 5.34 -6.03 6.45
C LYS A 129 4.01 -6.42 5.81
N LYS A 130 3.72 -5.92 4.63
CA LYS A 130 2.52 -6.31 3.88
C LYS A 130 2.51 -7.80 3.56
N THR A 131 3.66 -8.36 3.24
CA THR A 131 3.79 -9.80 3.01
C THR A 131 3.41 -10.60 4.25
N LEU A 132 3.85 -10.17 5.44
CA LEU A 132 3.48 -10.82 6.69
C LEU A 132 2.00 -10.69 7.00
N ILE A 133 1.42 -9.52 6.72
CA ILE A 133 -0.02 -9.29 6.88
C ILE A 133 -0.80 -10.29 6.02
N MET A 134 -0.43 -10.43 4.75
CA MET A 134 -1.10 -11.33 3.83
C MET A 134 -0.93 -12.79 4.21
N ARG A 135 0.24 -13.19 4.72
CA ARG A 135 0.45 -14.53 5.26
C ARG A 135 -0.46 -14.82 6.44
N HIS A 136 -0.62 -13.85 7.33
CA HIS A 136 -1.51 -14.03 8.48
C HIS A 136 -2.95 -14.27 8.02
N GLU A 137 -3.43 -13.52 7.01
CA GLU A 137 -4.75 -13.72 6.44
C GLU A 137 -4.90 -15.11 5.83
N ILE A 138 -3.89 -15.60 5.15
CA ILE A 138 -3.90 -16.95 4.58
C ILE A 138 -3.94 -18.02 5.68
N GLU A 139 -3.20 -17.82 6.76
CA GLU A 139 -3.13 -18.79 7.87
C GLU A 139 -4.47 -18.98 8.58
N ILE A 140 -5.33 -17.96 8.59
CA ILE A 140 -6.64 -18.06 9.23
C ILE A 140 -7.73 -18.59 8.30
N LEU A 141 -7.44 -18.84 7.02
CA LEU A 141 -8.39 -19.41 6.08
C LEU A 141 -8.50 -20.93 6.29
N PRO A 142 -9.72 -21.51 6.13
CA PRO A 142 -9.85 -22.97 6.10
C PRO A 142 -9.02 -23.55 4.97
N LEU A 143 -8.17 -24.52 5.27
CA LEU A 143 -7.30 -25.15 4.29
C LEU A 143 -7.84 -26.53 3.92
N THR A 144 -7.74 -26.87 2.62
CA THR A 144 -7.96 -28.23 2.17
C THR A 144 -6.72 -29.04 2.50
N PRO A 145 -6.83 -30.18 3.21
CA PRO A 145 -5.66 -31.00 3.53
C PRO A 145 -4.94 -31.46 2.27
N ILE A 146 -3.61 -31.32 2.27
CA ILE A 146 -2.77 -31.76 1.17
C ILE A 146 -2.74 -33.29 1.14
N GLY A 147 -2.83 -33.88 -0.06
CA GLY A 147 -2.76 -35.32 -0.25
C GLY A 147 -4.11 -36.03 -0.18
N ILE A 148 -5.21 -35.32 0.03
CA ILE A 148 -6.56 -35.85 -0.13
C ILE A 148 -6.97 -35.51 -1.57
N ALA A 149 -6.86 -36.46 -2.40
CA ALA A 149 -7.21 -36.31 -3.81
C ALA A 149 -8.70 -36.57 -4.00
#